data_2efb22c4432ec40e0bcedc50b8cb8a2f
#
_entry.id   2efb22c4432ec40e0bcedc50b8cb8a2f
#
_cell.length_a   1.000
_cell.length_b   1.000
_cell.length_c   1.000
_cell.angle_alpha   90.00
_cell.angle_beta   90.00
_cell.angle_gamma   90.00
#
_symmetry.space_group_name_H-M   'P 1'
#
loop_
_entity.id
_entity.type
_entity.pdbx_description
1 polymer ?
#
loop_
_entity_poly.entity_id
_entity_poly.type
_entity_poly.pdbx_seq_one_letter_code
_entity_poly.pdbx_strand_id
1 'polypeptide(L)'
;METLEAIKPYYDAAVAAGKPVGLASAMKNSGVGVGLPDWGRCKLIVEDDAKVHIYAGASCIGQGLGTVLVQMVVTNTPLQRDDIVYERSNTWIAPDSGDSSGSRQTLITGEACRRACEKLTEALKTRTLQELNGEVFYGEYLAKTDKLGADVPHPVSHVAYGYATQMCVLDRKTGKIESMVAVHDVGKAVNPKSCEGQIEGGVVMSMGYALREQYPIDDNCKPIDKFGKLGLFRAHEIPEIKAIVVDKPGLDVACGAIGIGEITSIPTAPAIAEAYYQLDWQRRTKLPLSDTPYERRGR
;
A
#
# COMPACT_ATOMS: atom_id res chain seq x y z
N MET A 1 -3.06 1.98 -18.19
CA MET A 1 -3.20 0.98 -19.28
C MET A 1 -2.54 -0.34 -18.86
N GLU A 2 -1.37 -0.30 -18.32
CA GLU A 2 -0.51 -1.45 -17.99
C GLU A 2 -1.19 -2.49 -17.07
N THR A 3 -1.94 -2.03 -16.07
CA THR A 3 -2.68 -2.95 -15.18
C THR A 3 -3.80 -3.71 -15.90
N LEU A 4 -4.44 -3.08 -16.88
CA LEU A 4 -5.44 -3.73 -17.73
C LEU A 4 -4.81 -4.73 -18.71
N GLU A 5 -3.67 -4.38 -19.28
CA GLU A 5 -2.93 -5.28 -20.19
C GLU A 5 -2.43 -6.52 -19.44
N ALA A 6 -1.91 -6.34 -18.23
CA ALA A 6 -1.38 -7.44 -17.42
C ALA A 6 -2.47 -8.39 -16.91
N ILE A 7 -3.69 -7.91 -16.65
CA ILE A 7 -4.80 -8.75 -16.17
C ILE A 7 -5.55 -9.44 -17.32
N LYS A 8 -5.49 -8.89 -18.52
CA LYS A 8 -6.26 -9.34 -19.69
C LYS A 8 -6.17 -10.85 -19.97
N PRO A 9 -4.99 -11.50 -19.97
CA PRO A 9 -4.91 -12.93 -20.22
C PRO A 9 -5.71 -13.79 -19.24
N TYR A 10 -5.75 -13.38 -17.97
CA TYR A 10 -6.52 -14.07 -16.91
C TYR A 10 -8.03 -13.87 -17.10
N TYR A 11 -8.42 -12.65 -17.47
CA TYR A 11 -9.81 -12.33 -17.75
C TYR A 11 -10.32 -13.13 -18.96
N ASP A 12 -9.61 -13.10 -20.08
CA ASP A 12 -9.98 -13.81 -21.30
C ASP A 12 -10.09 -15.33 -21.05
N ALA A 13 -9.17 -15.91 -20.28
CA ALA A 13 -9.20 -17.33 -19.93
C ALA A 13 -10.43 -17.70 -19.09
N ALA A 14 -10.79 -16.88 -18.09
CA ALA A 14 -11.93 -17.12 -17.24
C ALA A 14 -13.26 -16.98 -18.02
N VAL A 15 -13.37 -15.98 -18.91
CA VAL A 15 -14.52 -15.78 -19.79
C VAL A 15 -14.65 -16.94 -20.78
N ALA A 16 -13.55 -17.38 -21.40
CA ALA A 16 -13.55 -18.53 -22.30
C ALA A 16 -13.98 -19.83 -21.60
N ALA A 17 -13.67 -19.96 -20.30
CA ALA A 17 -14.14 -21.08 -19.47
C ALA A 17 -15.61 -20.95 -19.00
N GLY A 18 -16.34 -19.91 -19.42
CA GLY A 18 -17.74 -19.67 -19.07
C GLY A 18 -17.98 -19.33 -17.60
N LYS A 19 -16.95 -18.83 -16.90
CA LYS A 19 -17.07 -18.45 -15.48
C LYS A 19 -17.67 -17.05 -15.31
N PRO A 20 -18.42 -16.79 -14.23
CA PRO A 20 -18.79 -15.43 -13.86
C PRO A 20 -17.55 -14.67 -13.42
N VAL A 21 -17.25 -13.57 -14.10
CA VAL A 21 -16.05 -12.76 -13.85
C VAL A 21 -16.44 -11.31 -13.68
N GLY A 22 -15.97 -10.68 -12.61
CA GLY A 22 -16.09 -9.24 -12.43
C GLY A 22 -14.70 -8.59 -12.48
N LEU A 23 -14.63 -7.43 -13.12
CA LEU A 23 -13.41 -6.64 -13.28
C LEU A 23 -13.67 -5.22 -12.81
N ALA A 24 -12.71 -4.65 -12.07
CA ALA A 24 -12.75 -3.26 -11.68
C ALA A 24 -11.34 -2.64 -11.65
N SER A 25 -11.27 -1.37 -12.02
CA SER A 25 -10.05 -0.58 -11.95
C SER A 25 -10.24 0.63 -11.04
N ALA A 26 -9.17 1.04 -10.39
CA ALA A 26 -9.16 2.22 -9.55
C ALA A 26 -7.85 2.98 -9.66
N MET A 27 -7.92 4.26 -9.27
CA MET A 27 -6.78 5.15 -9.08
C MET A 27 -6.82 5.68 -7.65
N LYS A 28 -5.67 5.73 -6.99
CA LYS A 28 -5.53 6.29 -5.65
C LYS A 28 -4.26 7.13 -5.57
N ASN A 29 -4.40 8.34 -5.04
CA ASN A 29 -3.27 9.21 -4.76
C ASN A 29 -2.35 8.65 -3.67
N SER A 30 -1.07 9.03 -3.74
CA SER A 30 -0.08 8.87 -2.67
C SER A 30 0.30 10.25 -2.12
N GLY A 31 0.36 10.37 -0.79
CA GLY A 31 0.58 11.63 -0.10
C GLY A 31 -0.71 12.29 0.36
N VAL A 32 -0.57 13.34 1.19
CA VAL A 32 -1.69 14.12 1.73
C VAL A 32 -2.30 15.04 0.67
N GLY A 33 -1.48 15.72 -0.09
CA GLY A 33 -1.90 16.51 -1.25
C GLY A 33 -2.70 17.79 -0.94
N VAL A 34 -3.36 18.29 -1.96
CA VAL A 34 -4.28 19.44 -1.96
C VAL A 34 -3.77 20.68 -1.23
N GLY A 35 -2.46 20.94 -1.35
CA GLY A 35 -1.80 22.10 -0.74
C GLY A 35 -1.54 21.99 0.76
N LEU A 36 -1.82 20.84 1.37
CA LEU A 36 -1.45 20.58 2.76
C LEU A 36 0.04 20.26 2.86
N PRO A 37 0.73 20.69 3.92
CA PRO A 37 2.12 20.33 4.14
C PRO A 37 2.27 18.82 4.34
N ASP A 38 3.08 18.19 3.50
CA ASP A 38 3.35 16.74 3.57
C ASP A 38 4.86 16.53 3.71
N TRP A 39 5.32 16.50 4.97
CA TRP A 39 6.71 16.41 5.35
C TRP A 39 7.16 14.97 5.54
N GLY A 40 8.31 14.64 4.95
CA GLY A 40 9.10 13.46 5.30
C GLY A 40 10.42 13.89 5.92
N ARG A 41 10.86 13.20 6.96
CA ARG A 41 12.14 13.43 7.64
C ARG A 41 12.77 12.13 8.07
N CYS A 42 14.09 12.03 7.90
CA CYS A 42 14.87 10.86 8.28
C CYS A 42 16.26 11.30 8.75
N LYS A 43 16.77 10.63 9.77
CA LYS A 43 18.18 10.74 10.20
C LYS A 43 18.85 9.39 10.00
N LEU A 44 20.05 9.42 9.44
CA LEU A 44 21.01 8.33 9.47
C LEU A 44 22.10 8.73 10.42
N ILE A 45 22.33 7.97 11.48
CA ILE A 45 23.35 8.22 12.49
C ILE A 45 24.35 7.05 12.45
N VAL A 46 25.63 7.35 12.36
CA VAL A 46 26.67 6.33 12.54
C VAL A 46 26.95 6.22 14.04
N GLU A 47 26.73 5.02 14.61
CA GLU A 47 26.85 4.80 16.05
C GLU A 47 28.13 4.02 16.41
N ASP A 48 28.34 3.79 17.71
CA ASP A 48 29.58 3.20 18.28
C ASP A 48 29.87 1.78 17.76
N ASP A 49 28.86 1.09 17.24
CA ASP A 49 29.00 -0.22 16.59
C ASP A 49 29.49 -0.14 15.13
N ALA A 50 29.82 1.07 14.67
CA ALA A 50 30.22 1.39 13.31
C ALA A 50 29.17 0.98 12.26
N LYS A 51 27.88 1.10 12.60
CA LYS A 51 26.75 0.90 11.70
C LYS A 51 25.93 2.18 11.53
N VAL A 52 25.13 2.19 10.47
CA VAL A 52 24.20 3.27 10.19
C VAL A 52 22.86 2.95 10.79
N HIS A 53 22.45 3.72 11.78
CA HIS A 53 21.14 3.62 12.43
C HIS A 53 20.14 4.56 11.77
N ILE A 54 18.99 4.03 11.34
CA ILE A 54 17.93 4.78 10.65
C ILE A 54 16.88 5.22 11.68
N TYR A 55 16.68 6.53 11.82
CA TYR A 55 15.67 7.13 12.67
C TYR A 55 14.65 7.89 11.84
N ALA A 56 13.39 7.48 11.91
CA ALA A 56 12.25 8.15 11.27
C ALA A 56 11.04 8.11 12.21
N GLY A 57 10.32 9.21 12.33
CA GLY A 57 9.09 9.29 13.13
C GLY A 57 7.90 8.59 12.50
N ALA A 58 8.05 8.15 11.25
CA ALA A 58 7.05 7.36 10.53
C ALA A 58 6.81 6.01 11.18
N SER A 59 5.57 5.73 11.58
CA SER A 59 5.23 4.47 12.26
C SER A 59 5.11 3.31 11.29
N CYS A 60 5.76 2.20 11.61
CA CYS A 60 5.50 0.90 10.98
C CYS A 60 4.30 0.24 11.69
N ILE A 61 3.17 0.17 11.00
CA ILE A 61 1.90 -0.42 11.51
C ILE A 61 1.69 -1.86 11.01
N GLY A 62 2.76 -2.51 10.55
CA GLY A 62 2.73 -3.85 9.95
C GLY A 62 3.02 -3.87 8.44
N GLN A 63 3.04 -2.70 7.76
CA GLN A 63 3.27 -2.57 6.33
C GLN A 63 4.74 -2.74 5.89
N GLY A 64 5.68 -2.92 6.83
CA GLY A 64 7.07 -3.20 6.51
C GLY A 64 7.94 -1.98 6.22
N LEU A 65 7.58 -0.78 6.71
CA LEU A 65 8.32 0.46 6.46
C LEU A 65 9.79 0.36 6.83
N GLY A 66 10.12 -0.26 7.97
CA GLY A 66 11.51 -0.42 8.40
C GLY A 66 12.35 -1.18 7.36
N THR A 67 11.82 -2.27 6.81
CA THR A 67 12.48 -3.03 5.74
C THR A 67 12.66 -2.18 4.48
N VAL A 68 11.64 -1.40 4.11
CA VAL A 68 11.70 -0.49 2.95
C VAL A 68 12.80 0.56 3.14
N LEU A 69 12.90 1.19 4.31
CA LEU A 69 13.93 2.19 4.57
C LEU A 69 15.35 1.58 4.56
N VAL A 70 15.52 0.39 5.12
CA VAL A 70 16.80 -0.35 5.03
C VAL A 70 17.18 -0.60 3.57
N GLN A 71 16.24 -1.07 2.74
CA GLN A 71 16.48 -1.29 1.32
C GLN A 71 16.79 0.01 0.57
N MET A 72 16.16 1.13 0.93
CA MET A 72 16.50 2.43 0.37
C MET A 72 17.94 2.85 0.72
N VAL A 73 18.40 2.60 1.94
CA VAL A 73 19.79 2.86 2.31
C VAL A 73 20.74 1.98 1.50
N VAL A 74 20.50 0.68 1.44
CA VAL A 74 21.32 -0.26 0.62
C VAL A 74 21.36 0.16 -0.85
N THR A 75 20.24 0.62 -1.40
CA THR A 75 20.16 1.00 -2.83
C THR A 75 20.90 2.32 -3.12
N ASN A 76 20.94 3.25 -2.18
CA ASN A 76 21.45 4.60 -2.38
C ASN A 76 22.81 4.88 -1.73
N THR A 77 23.45 3.86 -1.15
CA THR A 77 24.77 3.94 -0.53
C THR A 77 25.63 2.73 -0.94
N PRO A 78 26.94 2.74 -0.75
CA PRO A 78 27.80 1.57 -0.96
C PRO A 78 27.70 0.52 0.16
N LEU A 79 26.83 0.71 1.15
CA LEU A 79 26.70 -0.13 2.33
C LEU A 79 25.93 -1.41 2.04
N GLN A 80 26.20 -2.45 2.84
CA GLN A 80 25.49 -3.70 2.82
C GLN A 80 24.39 -3.75 3.90
N ARG A 81 23.51 -4.73 3.82
CA ARG A 81 22.42 -4.91 4.81
C ARG A 81 22.92 -4.99 6.25
N ASP A 82 24.06 -5.61 6.48
CA ASP A 82 24.64 -5.84 7.83
C ASP A 82 25.27 -4.58 8.44
N ASP A 83 25.51 -3.56 7.62
CA ASP A 83 25.97 -2.24 8.06
C ASP A 83 24.84 -1.33 8.57
N ILE A 84 23.58 -1.81 8.52
CA ILE A 84 22.41 -0.96 8.72
C ILE A 84 21.50 -1.52 9.81
N VAL A 85 21.09 -0.66 10.74
CA VAL A 85 20.11 -0.93 11.79
C VAL A 85 18.90 -0.03 11.60
N TYR A 86 17.70 -0.59 11.60
CA TYR A 86 16.48 0.20 11.66
C TYR A 86 16.03 0.32 13.11
N GLU A 87 15.98 1.54 13.59
CA GLU A 87 15.53 1.86 14.94
C GLU A 87 14.01 2.01 15.00
N ARG A 88 13.43 1.53 16.10
CA ARG A 88 12.00 1.77 16.36
C ARG A 88 11.76 3.26 16.56
N SER A 89 10.69 3.77 15.96
CA SER A 89 10.30 5.17 16.11
C SER A 89 10.13 5.53 17.61
N ASN A 90 10.77 6.61 18.02
CA ASN A 90 10.60 7.21 19.33
C ASN A 90 10.64 8.73 19.21
N THR A 91 9.99 9.42 20.11
CA THR A 91 9.83 10.89 20.08
C THR A 91 11.06 11.65 20.58
N TRP A 92 12.08 10.98 21.09
CA TRP A 92 13.31 11.62 21.63
C TRP A 92 14.34 11.90 20.55
N ILE A 93 14.51 10.99 19.60
CA ILE A 93 15.57 11.05 18.58
C ILE A 93 14.99 11.13 17.17
N ALA A 94 13.93 10.36 16.89
CA ALA A 94 13.35 10.29 15.55
C ALA A 94 12.70 11.62 15.16
N PRO A 95 13.04 12.18 13.98
CA PRO A 95 12.41 13.39 13.49
C PRO A 95 10.95 13.10 13.10
N ASP A 96 10.05 14.03 13.38
CA ASP A 96 8.66 13.94 12.93
C ASP A 96 8.58 13.78 11.40
N SER A 97 7.92 12.75 10.93
CA SER A 97 7.74 12.45 9.50
C SER A 97 6.26 12.27 9.13
N GLY A 98 5.37 12.79 9.96
CA GLY A 98 3.92 12.75 9.77
C GLY A 98 3.30 11.37 9.93
N ASP A 99 1.99 11.32 9.76
CA ASP A 99 1.17 10.13 9.98
C ASP A 99 1.40 9.03 8.93
N SER A 100 1.20 7.77 9.32
CA SER A 100 1.16 6.63 8.41
C SER A 100 -0.26 6.49 7.81
N SER A 101 -0.64 7.41 6.94
CA SER A 101 -1.91 7.44 6.21
C SER A 101 -1.70 7.94 4.78
N GLY A 102 -2.73 7.95 3.93
CA GLY A 102 -2.64 8.47 2.57
C GLY A 102 -1.60 7.74 1.69
N SER A 103 -1.20 6.53 2.05
CA SER A 103 -0.17 5.73 1.35
C SER A 103 1.15 6.48 1.15
N ARG A 104 1.53 7.36 2.10
CA ARG A 104 2.59 8.36 1.92
C ARG A 104 4.00 7.91 2.34
N GLN A 105 4.13 6.95 3.25
CA GLN A 105 5.42 6.76 3.93
C GLN A 105 6.56 6.30 3.01
N THR A 106 6.33 5.34 2.11
CA THR A 106 7.35 4.92 1.14
C THR A 106 7.79 6.07 0.23
N LEU A 107 6.84 6.91 -0.21
CA LEU A 107 7.11 8.05 -1.07
C LEU A 107 7.76 9.22 -0.31
N ILE A 108 7.14 9.68 0.75
CA ILE A 108 7.51 10.93 1.43
C ILE A 108 8.68 10.72 2.38
N THR A 109 8.57 9.77 3.32
CA THR A 109 9.68 9.44 4.23
C THR A 109 10.82 8.75 3.50
N GLY A 110 10.50 7.92 2.49
CA GLY A 110 11.51 7.30 1.65
C GLY A 110 12.35 8.30 0.89
N GLU A 111 11.75 9.37 0.33
CA GLU A 111 12.52 10.44 -0.31
C GLU A 111 13.42 11.19 0.70
N ALA A 112 12.92 11.44 1.91
CA ALA A 112 13.75 12.02 2.95
C ALA A 112 14.95 11.12 3.32
N CYS A 113 14.72 9.80 3.40
CA CYS A 113 15.77 8.81 3.61
C CYS A 113 16.78 8.83 2.45
N ARG A 114 16.33 8.84 1.21
CA ARG A 114 17.19 8.92 0.02
C ARG A 114 18.10 10.17 0.05
N ARG A 115 17.57 11.33 0.45
CA ARG A 115 18.35 12.57 0.61
C ARG A 115 19.37 12.50 1.75
N ALA A 116 19.05 11.77 2.82
CA ALA A 116 20.04 11.51 3.88
C ALA A 116 21.17 10.59 3.35
N CYS A 117 20.82 9.59 2.53
CA CYS A 117 21.79 8.69 1.89
C CYS A 117 22.76 9.42 0.96
N GLU A 118 22.31 10.45 0.22
CA GLU A 118 23.19 11.26 -0.63
C GLU A 118 24.32 11.90 0.18
N LYS A 119 23.99 12.45 1.34
CA LYS A 119 24.98 13.08 2.25
C LYS A 119 25.94 12.07 2.85
N LEU A 120 25.40 10.92 3.29
CA LEU A 120 26.22 9.82 3.82
C LEU A 120 27.15 9.28 2.74
N THR A 121 26.67 9.06 1.53
CA THR A 121 27.46 8.56 0.40
C THR A 121 28.61 9.52 0.05
N GLU A 122 28.36 10.81 0.10
CA GLU A 122 29.42 11.81 -0.11
C GLU A 122 30.51 11.73 0.98
N ALA A 123 30.14 11.57 2.24
CA ALA A 123 31.06 11.41 3.35
C ALA A 123 31.88 10.10 3.25
N LEU A 124 31.24 9.01 2.82
CA LEU A 124 31.89 7.70 2.64
C LEU A 124 32.91 7.66 1.49
N LYS A 125 32.99 8.68 0.64
CA LYS A 125 34.04 8.75 -0.40
C LYS A 125 35.43 8.93 0.19
N THR A 126 35.53 9.53 1.37
CA THR A 126 36.81 9.90 1.99
C THR A 126 37.00 9.38 3.41
N ARG A 127 35.94 8.83 4.03
CA ARG A 127 35.94 8.36 5.42
C ARG A 127 35.25 7.01 5.56
N THR A 128 35.69 6.24 6.53
CA THR A 128 35.10 4.96 6.94
C THR A 128 33.92 5.19 7.91
N LEU A 129 33.08 4.16 8.15
CA LEU A 129 32.03 4.25 9.16
C LEU A 129 32.58 4.53 10.56
N GLN A 130 33.76 3.96 10.92
CA GLN A 130 34.43 4.23 12.20
C GLN A 130 34.79 5.71 12.37
N GLU A 131 35.27 6.34 11.30
CA GLU A 131 35.62 7.77 11.30
C GLU A 131 34.40 8.69 11.29
N LEU A 132 33.24 8.18 10.92
CA LEU A 132 31.95 8.90 10.91
C LEU A 132 31.17 8.72 12.22
N ASN A 133 31.69 8.00 13.20
CA ASN A 133 31.00 7.75 14.47
C ASN A 133 30.46 9.03 15.11
N GLY A 134 29.19 9.02 15.52
CA GLY A 134 28.46 10.15 16.08
C GLY A 134 27.94 11.16 15.06
N GLU A 135 28.27 11.03 13.77
CA GLU A 135 27.75 11.95 12.75
C GLU A 135 26.30 11.64 12.35
N VAL A 136 25.57 12.73 12.10
CA VAL A 136 24.14 12.70 11.74
C VAL A 136 23.94 13.20 10.30
N PHE A 137 23.40 12.36 9.46
CA PHE A 137 23.01 12.70 8.09
C PHE A 137 21.50 12.87 8.04
N TYR A 138 21.03 14.11 7.95
CA TYR A 138 19.61 14.46 7.98
C TYR A 138 19.08 14.69 6.58
N GLY A 139 17.97 14.04 6.26
CA GLY A 139 17.20 14.26 5.04
C GLY A 139 15.80 14.77 5.35
N GLU A 140 15.33 15.67 4.51
CA GLU A 140 13.98 16.23 4.58
C GLU A 140 13.39 16.38 3.17
N TYR A 141 12.10 16.10 3.05
CA TYR A 141 11.33 16.31 1.83
C TYR A 141 9.98 16.92 2.17
N LEU A 142 9.62 17.99 1.48
CA LEU A 142 8.26 18.56 1.48
C LEU A 142 7.66 18.31 0.10
N ALA A 143 6.59 17.54 0.05
CA ALA A 143 5.82 17.37 -1.18
C ALA A 143 5.11 18.68 -1.53
N LYS A 144 5.35 19.16 -2.76
CA LYS A 144 4.72 20.38 -3.27
C LYS A 144 3.45 20.01 -4.02
N THR A 145 2.32 20.51 -3.53
CA THR A 145 1.00 20.32 -4.15
C THR A 145 0.22 21.63 -4.10
N ASP A 146 -0.77 21.76 -4.96
CA ASP A 146 -1.60 22.95 -5.03
C ASP A 146 -2.90 22.75 -4.24
N LYS A 147 -3.44 23.86 -3.72
CA LYS A 147 -4.74 23.87 -3.04
C LYS A 147 -5.85 23.50 -4.02
N LEU A 148 -6.90 22.88 -3.48
CA LEU A 148 -8.09 22.61 -4.27
C LEU A 148 -8.65 23.92 -4.85
N GLY A 149 -8.87 23.96 -6.16
CA GLY A 149 -9.32 25.16 -6.86
C GLY A 149 -8.23 26.22 -7.09
N ALA A 150 -6.94 25.85 -7.02
CA ALA A 150 -5.85 26.77 -7.32
C ALA A 150 -5.94 27.29 -8.77
N ASP A 151 -5.80 28.60 -8.92
CA ASP A 151 -5.77 29.27 -10.23
C ASP A 151 -4.35 29.24 -10.80
N VAL A 152 -3.95 28.06 -11.27
CA VAL A 152 -2.66 27.80 -11.91
C VAL A 152 -2.86 26.95 -13.16
N PRO A 153 -2.02 27.06 -14.21
CA PRO A 153 -2.23 26.38 -15.49
C PRO A 153 -2.30 24.84 -15.38
N HIS A 154 -1.55 24.23 -14.46
CA HIS A 154 -1.46 22.79 -14.29
C HIS A 154 -1.43 22.45 -12.79
N PRO A 155 -2.58 22.48 -12.09
CA PRO A 155 -2.61 22.24 -10.65
C PRO A 155 -2.23 20.80 -10.32
N VAL A 156 -1.31 20.64 -9.36
CA VAL A 156 -0.83 19.36 -8.87
C VAL A 156 -1.53 19.05 -7.55
N SER A 157 -2.55 18.20 -7.57
CA SER A 157 -3.27 17.85 -6.34
C SER A 157 -2.51 16.89 -5.45
N HIS A 158 -1.75 15.95 -6.02
CA HIS A 158 -0.91 14.97 -5.31
C HIS A 158 0.35 14.67 -6.09
N VAL A 159 1.41 14.26 -5.37
CA VAL A 159 2.73 13.98 -5.97
C VAL A 159 2.71 12.76 -6.87
N ALA A 160 1.91 11.75 -6.53
CA ALA A 160 1.83 10.50 -7.25
C ALA A 160 0.43 9.87 -7.20
N TYR A 161 0.16 8.99 -8.15
CA TYR A 161 -1.05 8.18 -8.22
C TYR A 161 -0.68 6.73 -8.51
N GLY A 162 -1.20 5.80 -7.70
CA GLY A 162 -1.19 4.37 -7.98
C GLY A 162 -2.41 3.96 -8.77
N TYR A 163 -2.26 2.94 -9.60
CA TYR A 163 -3.34 2.35 -10.40
C TYR A 163 -3.46 0.87 -10.08
N ALA A 164 -4.68 0.38 -10.03
CA ALA A 164 -4.94 -1.04 -9.80
C ALA A 164 -6.07 -1.54 -10.68
N THR A 165 -5.96 -2.79 -11.13
CA THR A 165 -7.06 -3.54 -11.75
C THR A 165 -7.15 -4.88 -11.07
N GLN A 166 -8.35 -5.23 -10.60
CA GLN A 166 -8.60 -6.51 -9.94
C GLN A 166 -9.76 -7.23 -10.61
N MET A 167 -9.69 -8.55 -10.61
CA MET A 167 -10.79 -9.40 -11.08
C MET A 167 -11.15 -10.45 -10.04
N CYS A 168 -12.42 -10.75 -9.97
CA CYS A 168 -13.00 -11.82 -9.16
C CYS A 168 -13.59 -12.89 -10.07
N VAL A 169 -13.27 -14.14 -9.81
CA VAL A 169 -13.83 -15.30 -10.51
C VAL A 169 -14.70 -16.08 -9.53
N LEU A 170 -15.93 -16.35 -9.90
CA LEU A 170 -16.84 -17.17 -9.09
C LEU A 170 -16.98 -18.59 -9.67
N ASP A 171 -17.09 -19.56 -8.77
CA ASP A 171 -17.59 -20.87 -9.10
C ASP A 171 -19.11 -20.79 -9.39
N ARG A 172 -19.52 -21.13 -10.61
CA ARG A 172 -20.90 -20.97 -11.07
C ARG A 172 -21.92 -21.80 -10.29
N LYS A 173 -21.50 -22.93 -9.71
CA LYS A 173 -22.40 -23.84 -8.98
C LYS A 173 -22.63 -23.41 -7.54
N THR A 174 -21.56 -22.97 -6.90
CA THR A 174 -21.59 -22.64 -5.47
C THR A 174 -21.74 -21.15 -5.19
N GLY A 175 -21.45 -20.28 -6.17
CA GLY A 175 -21.39 -18.83 -6.01
C GLY A 175 -20.20 -18.37 -5.15
N LYS A 176 -19.29 -19.26 -4.75
CA LYS A 176 -18.12 -18.89 -3.97
C LYS A 176 -17.03 -18.30 -4.86
N ILE A 177 -16.22 -17.44 -4.30
CA ILE A 177 -15.03 -16.92 -4.97
C ILE A 177 -14.05 -18.09 -5.17
N GLU A 178 -13.70 -18.35 -6.42
CA GLU A 178 -12.72 -19.35 -6.79
C GLU A 178 -11.29 -18.77 -6.73
N SER A 179 -11.14 -17.57 -7.29
CA SER A 179 -9.85 -16.85 -7.26
C SER A 179 -10.01 -15.35 -7.42
N MET A 180 -9.01 -14.62 -6.97
CA MET A 180 -8.82 -13.19 -7.22
C MET A 180 -7.50 -12.97 -7.96
N VAL A 181 -7.50 -12.09 -8.98
CA VAL A 181 -6.27 -11.60 -9.59
C VAL A 181 -6.20 -10.10 -9.36
N ALA A 182 -5.10 -9.64 -8.80
CA ALA A 182 -4.93 -8.24 -8.38
C ALA A 182 -3.63 -7.66 -8.96
N VAL A 183 -3.77 -6.78 -9.94
CA VAL A 183 -2.66 -6.14 -10.65
C VAL A 183 -2.53 -4.69 -10.17
N HIS A 184 -1.34 -4.32 -9.71
CA HIS A 184 -1.07 -3.00 -9.15
C HIS A 184 0.17 -2.38 -9.75
N ASP A 185 0.05 -1.13 -10.21
CA ASP A 185 1.18 -0.26 -10.50
C ASP A 185 1.71 0.33 -9.18
N VAL A 186 2.97 0.04 -8.89
CA VAL A 186 3.66 0.46 -7.65
C VAL A 186 4.80 1.44 -7.93
N GLY A 187 4.87 1.97 -9.18
CA GLY A 187 6.04 2.68 -9.66
C GLY A 187 7.25 1.75 -9.65
N LYS A 188 8.25 2.02 -8.82
CA LYS A 188 9.36 1.12 -8.53
C LYS A 188 9.08 0.28 -7.28
N ALA A 189 9.03 -1.02 -7.41
CA ALA A 189 8.90 -1.91 -6.26
C ALA A 189 10.20 -1.93 -5.44
N VAL A 190 10.21 -1.24 -4.30
CA VAL A 190 11.37 -1.25 -3.38
C VAL A 190 11.53 -2.63 -2.74
N ASN A 191 10.41 -3.25 -2.36
CA ASN A 191 10.35 -4.62 -1.87
C ASN A 191 9.20 -5.37 -2.52
N PRO A 192 9.44 -6.12 -3.62
CA PRO A 192 8.39 -6.85 -4.33
C PRO A 192 7.58 -7.79 -3.43
N LYS A 193 8.23 -8.50 -2.52
CA LYS A 193 7.55 -9.42 -1.61
C LYS A 193 6.62 -8.73 -0.62
N SER A 194 7.03 -7.56 -0.11
CA SER A 194 6.15 -6.73 0.73
C SER A 194 4.99 -6.14 -0.07
N CYS A 195 5.22 -5.78 -1.34
CA CYS A 195 4.15 -5.32 -2.23
C CYS A 195 3.09 -6.41 -2.44
N GLU A 196 3.50 -7.64 -2.74
CA GLU A 196 2.59 -8.80 -2.84
C GLU A 196 1.76 -8.96 -1.57
N GLY A 197 2.39 -8.99 -0.39
CA GLY A 197 1.69 -9.13 0.89
C GLY A 197 0.72 -7.98 1.19
N GLN A 198 1.04 -6.74 0.78
CA GLN A 198 0.11 -5.60 0.90
C GLN A 198 -1.09 -5.75 -0.04
N ILE A 199 -0.87 -6.24 -1.27
CA ILE A 199 -1.94 -6.50 -2.24
C ILE A 199 -2.88 -7.59 -1.70
N GLU A 200 -2.34 -8.73 -1.27
CA GLU A 200 -3.13 -9.83 -0.69
C GLU A 200 -3.94 -9.37 0.52
N GLY A 201 -3.31 -8.64 1.44
CA GLY A 201 -3.97 -8.11 2.64
C GLY A 201 -5.09 -7.13 2.32
N GLY A 202 -4.89 -6.23 1.38
CA GLY A 202 -5.91 -5.26 0.93
C GLY A 202 -7.09 -5.94 0.24
N VAL A 203 -6.83 -6.94 -0.60
CA VAL A 203 -7.89 -7.76 -1.23
C VAL A 203 -8.73 -8.46 -0.17
N VAL A 204 -8.12 -9.14 0.80
CA VAL A 204 -8.84 -9.84 1.88
C VAL A 204 -9.67 -8.89 2.72
N MET A 205 -9.12 -7.71 3.07
CA MET A 205 -9.85 -6.68 3.80
C MET A 205 -11.13 -6.26 3.04
N SER A 206 -11.01 -5.96 1.77
CA SER A 206 -12.15 -5.50 0.97
C SER A 206 -13.12 -6.63 0.60
N MET A 207 -12.66 -7.88 0.49
CA MET A 207 -13.56 -9.04 0.41
C MET A 207 -14.48 -9.13 1.63
N GLY A 208 -13.93 -8.91 2.84
CA GLY A 208 -14.71 -8.87 4.06
C GLY A 208 -15.78 -7.79 4.01
N TYR A 209 -15.38 -6.57 3.67
CA TYR A 209 -16.28 -5.44 3.49
C TYR A 209 -17.37 -5.69 2.43
N ALA A 210 -17.01 -6.31 1.31
CA ALA A 210 -17.94 -6.60 0.23
C ALA A 210 -18.98 -7.66 0.59
N LEU A 211 -18.64 -8.66 1.41
CA LEU A 211 -19.40 -9.89 1.50
C LEU A 211 -20.05 -10.17 2.86
N ARG A 212 -19.43 -9.74 3.99
CA ARG A 212 -19.96 -10.18 5.29
C ARG A 212 -19.58 -9.35 6.51
N GLU A 213 -18.64 -8.42 6.40
CA GLU A 213 -18.25 -7.61 7.56
C GLU A 213 -19.31 -6.57 7.90
N GLN A 214 -19.64 -6.50 9.16
CA GLN A 214 -20.53 -5.49 9.72
C GLN A 214 -20.04 -5.09 11.11
N TYR A 215 -20.22 -3.83 11.42
CA TYR A 215 -19.93 -3.28 12.75
C TYR A 215 -21.21 -2.69 13.35
N PRO A 216 -22.14 -3.55 13.84
CA PRO A 216 -23.42 -3.07 14.36
C PRO A 216 -23.21 -2.35 15.70
N ILE A 217 -23.90 -1.23 15.84
CA ILE A 217 -23.94 -0.42 17.05
C ILE A 217 -25.38 -0.28 17.53
N ASP A 218 -25.61 -0.13 18.82
CA ASP A 218 -26.90 0.19 19.41
C ASP A 218 -27.22 1.70 19.32
N ASP A 219 -28.38 2.11 19.80
CA ASP A 219 -28.85 3.50 19.80
C ASP A 219 -27.94 4.44 20.64
N ASN A 220 -27.10 3.90 21.51
CA ASN A 220 -26.12 4.62 22.30
C ASN A 220 -24.71 4.59 21.68
N CYS A 221 -24.58 4.22 20.40
CA CYS A 221 -23.32 4.07 19.66
C CYS A 221 -22.35 3.03 20.27
N LYS A 222 -22.85 2.04 21.00
CA LYS A 222 -22.03 0.97 21.57
C LYS A 222 -22.00 -0.25 20.63
N PRO A 223 -20.84 -0.90 20.44
CA PRO A 223 -20.75 -2.13 19.66
C PRO A 223 -21.66 -3.22 20.24
N ILE A 224 -22.51 -3.81 19.39
CA ILE A 224 -23.38 -4.93 19.76
C ILE A 224 -22.59 -6.25 19.73
N ASP A 225 -21.68 -6.39 18.76
CA ASP A 225 -20.92 -7.60 18.55
C ASP A 225 -19.50 -7.52 19.08
N LYS A 226 -19.01 -8.66 19.57
CA LYS A 226 -17.58 -8.84 19.87
C LYS A 226 -16.79 -8.97 18.56
N PHE A 227 -15.49 -8.60 18.58
CA PHE A 227 -14.58 -8.62 17.45
C PHE A 227 -14.67 -9.93 16.62
N GLY A 228 -14.62 -11.09 17.25
CA GLY A 228 -14.73 -12.39 16.56
C GLY A 228 -16.06 -12.66 15.84
N LYS A 229 -17.08 -11.79 16.02
CA LYS A 229 -18.38 -11.87 15.37
C LYS A 229 -18.60 -10.83 14.26
N LEU A 230 -17.61 -10.01 13.95
CA LEU A 230 -17.74 -8.96 12.95
C LEU A 230 -17.81 -9.48 11.50
N GLY A 231 -17.43 -10.73 11.26
CA GLY A 231 -17.48 -11.35 9.92
C GLY A 231 -16.15 -11.34 9.18
N LEU A 232 -15.05 -11.09 9.86
CA LEU A 232 -13.70 -11.15 9.27
C LEU A 232 -13.43 -12.53 8.65
N PHE A 233 -12.80 -12.55 7.47
CA PHE A 233 -12.32 -13.79 6.86
C PHE A 233 -11.20 -14.42 7.68
N ARG A 234 -11.25 -15.74 7.80
CA ARG A 234 -10.17 -16.53 8.42
C ARG A 234 -9.25 -17.07 7.34
N ALA A 235 -8.00 -17.35 7.67
CA ALA A 235 -6.99 -17.77 6.70
C ALA A 235 -7.42 -18.95 5.80
N HIS A 236 -8.14 -19.93 6.36
CA HIS A 236 -8.62 -21.11 5.62
C HIS A 236 -9.85 -20.84 4.72
N GLU A 237 -10.45 -19.64 4.81
CA GLU A 237 -11.60 -19.24 3.99
C GLU A 237 -11.19 -18.36 2.80
N ILE A 238 -9.91 -17.95 2.76
CA ILE A 238 -9.39 -17.07 1.73
C ILE A 238 -9.17 -17.87 0.45
N PRO A 239 -9.72 -17.44 -0.70
CA PRO A 239 -9.46 -18.07 -1.99
C PRO A 239 -8.01 -17.84 -2.44
N GLU A 240 -7.62 -18.46 -3.53
CA GLU A 240 -6.36 -18.11 -4.18
C GLU A 240 -6.36 -16.63 -4.61
N ILE A 241 -5.31 -15.90 -4.21
CA ILE A 241 -5.10 -14.50 -4.60
C ILE A 241 -3.78 -14.45 -5.37
N LYS A 242 -3.87 -14.06 -6.64
CA LYS A 242 -2.69 -13.82 -7.48
C LYS A 242 -2.37 -12.33 -7.51
N ALA A 243 -1.38 -11.92 -6.74
CA ALA A 243 -0.85 -10.57 -6.77
C ALA A 243 0.13 -10.42 -7.95
N ILE A 244 -0.02 -9.35 -8.72
CA ILE A 244 0.86 -9.00 -9.85
C ILE A 244 1.29 -7.56 -9.66
N VAL A 245 2.59 -7.35 -9.57
CA VAL A 245 3.21 -6.03 -9.45
C VAL A 245 3.62 -5.56 -10.84
N VAL A 246 3.13 -4.39 -11.23
CA VAL A 246 3.61 -3.66 -12.40
C VAL A 246 4.66 -2.66 -11.92
N ASP A 247 5.89 -2.86 -12.35
CA ASP A 247 7.02 -1.99 -12.05
C ASP A 247 7.17 -0.96 -13.17
N LYS A 248 6.60 0.23 -12.99
CA LYS A 248 6.66 1.33 -13.97
C LYS A 248 7.17 2.60 -13.32
N PRO A 249 8.49 2.73 -13.13
CA PRO A 249 9.07 3.95 -12.56
C PRO A 249 8.79 5.16 -13.46
N GLY A 250 8.49 6.28 -12.87
CA GLY A 250 8.20 7.54 -13.59
C GLY A 250 8.33 8.76 -12.70
N LEU A 251 8.66 8.57 -11.42
CA LEU A 251 8.87 9.64 -10.45
C LEU A 251 10.37 9.83 -10.19
N ASP A 252 10.80 11.07 -10.06
CA ASP A 252 12.18 11.44 -9.68
C ASP A 252 12.40 11.41 -8.15
N VAL A 253 11.39 11.05 -7.38
CA VAL A 253 11.43 10.97 -5.90
C VAL A 253 11.29 9.52 -5.42
N ALA A 254 11.81 9.24 -4.24
CA ALA A 254 11.73 7.92 -3.57
C ALA A 254 12.15 6.74 -4.47
N CYS A 255 13.16 6.93 -5.32
CA CYS A 255 13.62 5.94 -6.29
C CYS A 255 12.50 5.50 -7.28
N GLY A 256 11.48 6.30 -7.48
CA GLY A 256 10.34 6.01 -8.35
C GLY A 256 9.20 5.22 -7.69
N ALA A 257 9.27 4.97 -6.39
CA ALA A 257 8.26 4.20 -5.67
C ALA A 257 6.96 4.98 -5.45
N ILE A 258 5.83 4.30 -5.52
CA ILE A 258 4.49 4.81 -5.20
C ILE A 258 3.94 4.05 -3.99
N GLY A 259 3.23 4.74 -3.11
CA GLY A 259 2.58 4.11 -1.96
C GLY A 259 1.38 3.25 -2.37
N ILE A 260 1.27 2.06 -1.80
CA ILE A 260 0.24 1.06 -2.16
C ILE A 260 -0.65 0.64 -0.98
N GLY A 261 -0.63 1.37 0.14
CA GLY A 261 -1.38 0.97 1.33
C GLY A 261 -2.89 0.87 1.13
N GLU A 262 -3.49 1.83 0.42
CA GLU A 262 -4.95 1.93 0.29
C GLU A 262 -5.48 1.41 -1.06
N ILE A 263 -4.74 1.62 -2.16
CA ILE A 263 -5.19 1.23 -3.51
C ILE A 263 -5.48 -0.28 -3.60
N THR A 264 -4.83 -1.09 -2.79
CA THR A 264 -4.94 -2.55 -2.78
C THR A 264 -6.35 -3.03 -2.41
N SER A 265 -7.12 -2.24 -1.68
CA SER A 265 -8.48 -2.59 -1.25
C SER A 265 -9.59 -1.94 -2.09
N ILE A 266 -9.28 -1.00 -3.00
CA ILE A 266 -10.31 -0.21 -3.68
C ILE A 266 -11.06 -0.99 -4.77
N PRO A 267 -10.40 -1.68 -5.73
CA PRO A 267 -11.12 -2.35 -6.82
C PRO A 267 -11.81 -3.66 -6.41
N THR A 268 -11.49 -4.23 -5.24
CA THR A 268 -11.96 -5.58 -4.85
C THR A 268 -13.49 -5.66 -4.74
N ALA A 269 -14.10 -4.77 -3.96
CA ALA A 269 -15.55 -4.80 -3.75
C ALA A 269 -16.35 -4.63 -5.06
N PRO A 270 -16.05 -3.66 -5.94
CA PRO A 270 -16.75 -3.55 -7.21
C PRO A 270 -16.46 -4.73 -8.16
N ALA A 271 -15.26 -5.31 -8.17
CA ALA A 271 -14.99 -6.53 -8.94
C ALA A 271 -15.83 -7.72 -8.45
N ILE A 272 -15.99 -7.88 -7.14
CA ILE A 272 -16.87 -8.92 -6.57
C ILE A 272 -18.33 -8.65 -6.92
N ALA A 273 -18.81 -7.42 -6.80
CA ALA A 273 -20.18 -7.06 -7.13
C ALA A 273 -20.50 -7.35 -8.61
N GLU A 274 -19.59 -7.02 -9.51
CA GLU A 274 -19.72 -7.32 -10.94
C GLU A 274 -19.72 -8.83 -11.21
N ALA A 275 -18.87 -9.61 -10.53
CA ALA A 275 -18.85 -11.07 -10.68
C ALA A 275 -20.19 -11.70 -10.29
N TYR A 276 -20.83 -11.23 -9.21
CA TYR A 276 -22.16 -11.67 -8.83
C TYR A 276 -23.22 -11.21 -9.83
N TYR A 277 -23.11 -10.00 -10.36
CA TYR A 277 -24.00 -9.55 -11.43
C TYR A 277 -23.90 -10.47 -12.68
N GLN A 278 -22.70 -10.89 -13.06
CA GLN A 278 -22.49 -11.85 -14.15
C GLN A 278 -23.00 -13.28 -13.83
N LEU A 279 -23.14 -13.62 -12.55
CA LEU A 279 -23.66 -14.91 -12.11
C LEU A 279 -25.18 -14.99 -12.26
N ASP A 280 -25.94 -13.96 -11.83
CA ASP A 280 -27.39 -14.02 -11.64
C ASP A 280 -28.15 -12.80 -12.20
N TRP A 281 -27.47 -11.84 -12.81
CA TRP A 281 -28.05 -10.60 -13.41
C TRP A 281 -28.79 -9.71 -12.40
N GLN A 282 -28.52 -9.87 -11.09
CA GLN A 282 -29.14 -9.05 -10.05
C GLN A 282 -28.18 -7.94 -9.62
N ARG A 283 -28.61 -6.69 -9.73
CA ARG A 283 -27.85 -5.54 -9.24
C ARG A 283 -28.00 -5.41 -7.73
N ARG A 284 -26.88 -5.48 -7.03
CA ARG A 284 -26.77 -5.25 -5.59
C ARG A 284 -26.17 -3.86 -5.34
N THR A 285 -26.87 -3.04 -4.58
CA THR A 285 -26.51 -1.61 -4.36
C THR A 285 -26.12 -1.33 -2.93
N LYS A 286 -26.03 -2.36 -2.09
CA LYS A 286 -25.67 -2.24 -0.67
C LYS A 286 -24.59 -3.25 -0.30
N LEU A 287 -23.68 -2.87 0.56
CA LEU A 287 -22.67 -3.74 1.14
C LEU A 287 -22.97 -4.01 2.63
N PRO A 288 -22.66 -5.19 3.13
CA PRO A 288 -22.25 -6.39 2.37
C PRO A 288 -23.32 -6.84 1.38
N LEU A 289 -22.86 -7.47 0.29
CA LEU A 289 -23.77 -7.97 -0.76
C LEU A 289 -24.70 -9.04 -0.19
N SER A 290 -26.02 -8.90 -0.45
CA SER A 290 -27.05 -9.89 -0.11
C SER A 290 -27.07 -11.05 -1.11
N ASP A 291 -27.75 -12.12 -0.74
CA ASP A 291 -27.97 -13.31 -1.57
C ASP A 291 -26.65 -13.92 -2.10
N THR A 292 -25.67 -13.99 -1.24
CA THR A 292 -24.36 -14.62 -1.51
C THR A 292 -24.11 -15.79 -0.55
N PRO A 293 -23.25 -16.76 -0.91
CA PRO A 293 -22.86 -17.85 -0.01
C PRO A 293 -22.14 -17.38 1.28
N TYR A 294 -21.74 -16.13 1.31
CA TYR A 294 -21.03 -15.49 2.42
C TYR A 294 -21.96 -14.73 3.35
N GLU A 295 -23.21 -14.55 2.97
CA GLU A 295 -24.18 -13.82 3.78
C GLU A 295 -24.38 -14.51 5.14
N ARG A 296 -24.33 -13.72 6.18
CA ARG A 296 -24.50 -14.22 7.56
C ARG A 296 -25.97 -14.43 7.83
N ARG A 297 -26.41 -15.69 7.81
CA ARG A 297 -27.78 -16.05 8.16
C ARG A 297 -28.03 -15.84 9.66
N GLY A 298 -29.09 -15.11 9.98
CA GLY A 298 -29.65 -15.02 11.34
C GLY A 298 -29.08 -13.89 12.20
N ARG A 299 -29.31 -12.65 11.82
CA ARG A 299 -29.43 -11.51 12.72
C ARG A 299 -30.82 -10.89 12.62
#